data_37eeba87d08ad1b2f6a201725dd0688a
#
_entry.id   37eeba87d08ad1b2f6a201725dd0688a
#
_cell.length_a   1.000
_cell.length_b   1.000
_cell.length_c   1.000
_cell.angle_alpha   90.00
_cell.angle_beta   90.00
_cell.angle_gamma   90.00
#
_symmetry.space_group_name_H-M   'P 1'
#
loop_
_entity.id
_entity.type
_entity.pdbx_description
1 polymer ?
#
loop_
_entity_poly.entity_id
_entity_poly.type
_entity_poly.pdbx_seq_one_letter_code
_entity_poly.pdbx_strand_id
1 'polypeptide(L)'
;LWFNGVNAPWDKWNDFGGGFNFEFWQDHFQKLHNSGVNAARIWIICNGDVGMAISADGTFDGATTAHWEDLDNLFYLAEQYQIYIMATVQSFDNFKDQNQNYQAWRTLIQDSDKTDMFVDNYIVPLVQRYGKSDYFWSVDLCNEPDWIVENEECGKLDWLYLEQYYAKAAAAIHANSDVLVTVGMGMIKYNSDSQQGNKISDSELQTVLSGDKYDKSLAYVDFYSTHWYTWMQGMWGYPFSESPTD
;
A
#
# COMPACT_ATOMS: atom_id res chain seq x y z
N LEU A 1 -20.65 0.54 -9.30
CA LEU A 1 -20.15 -0.76 -8.88
C LEU A 1 -20.16 -0.81 -7.35
N TRP A 2 -20.61 -1.92 -6.76
CA TRP A 2 -20.58 -2.14 -5.31
C TRP A 2 -19.51 -3.16 -4.98
N PHE A 3 -18.59 -2.81 -4.09
CA PHE A 3 -17.57 -3.72 -3.59
C PHE A 3 -18.05 -4.40 -2.31
N ASN A 4 -18.13 -5.71 -2.35
CA ASN A 4 -18.27 -6.58 -1.17
C ASN A 4 -16.90 -7.22 -0.97
N GLY A 5 -16.07 -6.62 -0.13
CA GLY A 5 -14.66 -6.94 -0.02
C GLY A 5 -14.27 -7.68 1.26
N VAL A 6 -13.12 -8.34 1.20
CA VAL A 6 -12.46 -8.97 2.34
C VAL A 6 -11.01 -8.49 2.44
N ASN A 7 -10.47 -8.49 3.64
CA ASN A 7 -9.03 -8.40 3.84
C ASN A 7 -8.47 -9.83 3.88
N ALA A 8 -7.78 -10.21 2.81
CA ALA A 8 -7.13 -11.53 2.62
C ALA A 8 -5.63 -11.29 2.36
N PRO A 9 -4.88 -10.86 3.37
CA PRO A 9 -3.58 -10.23 3.14
C PRO A 9 -2.54 -11.18 2.54
N TRP A 10 -2.54 -12.45 2.89
CA TRP A 10 -1.59 -13.49 2.44
C TRP A 10 -2.12 -14.90 2.71
N ASP A 11 -1.54 -15.94 2.07
CA ASP A 11 -1.59 -17.34 2.51
C ASP A 11 -0.57 -17.54 3.63
N LYS A 12 0.68 -17.15 3.34
CA LYS A 12 1.79 -17.11 4.29
C LYS A 12 2.48 -15.76 4.23
N TRP A 13 3.08 -15.34 5.34
CA TRP A 13 3.86 -14.11 5.38
C TRP A 13 4.95 -14.13 4.31
N ASN A 14 5.02 -13.06 3.48
CA ASN A 14 5.95 -12.93 2.36
C ASN A 14 5.77 -13.99 1.25
N ASP A 15 4.55 -14.36 0.91
CA ASP A 15 4.28 -15.35 -0.14
C ASP A 15 4.53 -14.86 -1.57
N PHE A 16 4.66 -13.55 -1.80
CA PHE A 16 4.96 -12.97 -3.12
C PHE A 16 6.48 -12.75 -3.32
N GLY A 17 7.17 -13.76 -3.75
CA GLY A 17 8.62 -13.73 -4.01
C GLY A 17 9.19 -15.12 -4.25
N GLY A 18 8.35 -16.00 -4.84
CA GLY A 18 8.59 -17.42 -5.10
C GLY A 18 7.88 -18.35 -4.12
N GLY A 19 7.02 -17.79 -3.25
CA GLY A 19 6.25 -18.57 -2.27
C GLY A 19 4.75 -18.68 -2.58
N PHE A 20 4.30 -18.18 -3.72
CA PHE A 20 2.90 -18.17 -4.10
C PHE A 20 2.30 -19.57 -4.20
N ASN A 21 1.27 -19.82 -3.42
CA ASN A 21 0.55 -21.09 -3.44
C ASN A 21 -0.67 -20.98 -4.36
N PHE A 22 -0.49 -21.38 -5.62
CA PHE A 22 -1.54 -21.27 -6.63
C PHE A 22 -2.83 -22.00 -6.24
N GLU A 23 -2.73 -23.22 -5.68
CA GLU A 23 -3.90 -24.01 -5.28
C GLU A 23 -4.68 -23.34 -4.15
N PHE A 24 -3.98 -22.76 -3.17
CA PHE A 24 -4.59 -21.99 -2.09
C PHE A 24 -5.37 -20.78 -2.63
N TRP A 25 -4.70 -19.93 -3.43
CA TRP A 25 -5.32 -18.72 -3.96
C TRP A 25 -6.47 -19.03 -4.91
N GLN A 26 -6.34 -20.08 -5.71
CA GLN A 26 -7.42 -20.54 -6.60
C GLN A 26 -8.67 -20.97 -5.80
N ASP A 27 -8.50 -21.84 -4.79
CA ASP A 27 -9.59 -22.28 -3.90
C ASP A 27 -10.20 -21.12 -3.13
N HIS A 28 -9.32 -20.20 -2.64
CA HIS A 28 -9.75 -19.03 -1.90
C HIS A 28 -10.62 -18.10 -2.76
N PHE A 29 -10.15 -17.73 -3.95
CA PHE A 29 -10.91 -16.84 -4.85
C PHE A 29 -12.20 -17.49 -5.36
N GLN A 30 -12.18 -18.78 -5.62
CA GLN A 30 -13.40 -19.52 -5.96
C GLN A 30 -14.45 -19.45 -4.83
N LYS A 31 -14.03 -19.62 -3.59
CA LYS A 31 -14.91 -19.50 -2.41
C LYS A 31 -15.44 -18.08 -2.24
N LEU A 32 -14.60 -17.06 -2.40
CA LEU A 32 -15.01 -15.67 -2.36
C LEU A 32 -16.07 -15.37 -3.42
N HIS A 33 -15.79 -15.70 -4.68
CA HIS A 33 -16.73 -15.53 -5.78
C HIS A 33 -18.07 -16.20 -5.53
N ASN A 34 -18.06 -17.47 -5.12
CA ASN A 34 -19.27 -18.25 -4.83
C ASN A 34 -20.07 -17.69 -3.64
N SER A 35 -19.43 -16.94 -2.76
CA SER A 35 -20.06 -16.28 -1.61
C SER A 35 -20.54 -14.86 -1.91
N GLY A 36 -20.41 -14.39 -3.16
CA GLY A 36 -20.79 -13.03 -3.56
C GLY A 36 -19.79 -11.95 -3.14
N VAL A 37 -18.59 -12.33 -2.71
CA VAL A 37 -17.48 -11.41 -2.47
C VAL A 37 -16.80 -11.11 -3.82
N ASN A 38 -16.57 -9.84 -4.11
CA ASN A 38 -16.01 -9.42 -5.39
C ASN A 38 -14.74 -8.56 -5.28
N ALA A 39 -14.22 -8.34 -4.06
CA ALA A 39 -12.98 -7.59 -3.86
C ALA A 39 -12.15 -8.19 -2.73
N ALA A 40 -10.83 -8.13 -2.88
CA ALA A 40 -9.86 -8.56 -1.88
C ALA A 40 -8.72 -7.55 -1.73
N ARG A 41 -8.40 -7.19 -0.48
CA ARG A 41 -7.19 -6.45 -0.16
C ARG A 41 -6.08 -7.45 0.15
N ILE A 42 -5.00 -7.39 -0.63
CA ILE A 42 -3.89 -8.36 -0.60
C ILE A 42 -2.58 -7.60 -0.46
N TRP A 43 -1.71 -8.05 0.43
CA TRP A 43 -0.39 -7.46 0.62
C TRP A 43 0.61 -8.13 -0.32
N ILE A 44 0.95 -7.42 -1.39
CA ILE A 44 1.91 -7.91 -2.37
C ILE A 44 3.37 -7.71 -1.94
N ILE A 45 3.58 -6.83 -0.94
CA ILE A 45 4.82 -6.72 -0.16
C ILE A 45 4.40 -6.71 1.32
N CYS A 46 4.85 -7.69 2.11
CA CYS A 46 4.52 -7.74 3.55
C CYS A 46 5.47 -6.84 4.35
N ASN A 47 6.74 -7.25 4.47
CA ASN A 47 7.77 -6.47 5.17
C ASN A 47 8.99 -6.16 4.28
N GLY A 48 8.92 -6.52 2.99
CA GLY A 48 9.96 -6.23 2.02
C GLY A 48 11.25 -7.06 2.10
N ASP A 49 11.26 -8.13 2.92
CA ASP A 49 12.42 -9.02 3.01
C ASP A 49 12.52 -10.00 1.84
N VAL A 50 11.40 -10.25 1.16
CA VAL A 50 11.29 -11.22 0.07
C VAL A 50 10.75 -10.56 -1.18
N GLY A 51 11.28 -10.93 -2.34
CA GLY A 51 10.84 -10.44 -3.63
C GLY A 51 11.34 -9.05 -4.03
N MET A 52 12.03 -8.34 -3.12
CA MET A 52 12.52 -6.97 -3.32
C MET A 52 14.05 -6.93 -3.35
N ALA A 53 14.63 -6.25 -4.33
CA ALA A 53 16.07 -6.00 -4.43
C ALA A 53 16.38 -4.61 -3.84
N ILE A 54 16.59 -4.58 -2.53
CA ILE A 54 16.98 -3.39 -1.78
C ILE A 54 18.37 -3.60 -1.15
N SER A 55 19.27 -2.66 -1.37
CA SER A 55 20.61 -2.66 -0.81
C SER A 55 20.62 -2.06 0.59
N ALA A 56 21.65 -2.37 1.40
CA ALA A 56 21.75 -1.90 2.78
C ALA A 56 21.76 -0.38 2.93
N ASP A 57 22.17 0.35 1.90
CA ASP A 57 22.12 1.82 1.86
C ASP A 57 20.77 2.39 1.43
N GLY A 58 19.76 1.54 1.17
CA GLY A 58 18.42 1.92 0.73
C GLY A 58 18.27 2.10 -0.78
N THR A 59 19.30 1.81 -1.57
CA THR A 59 19.18 1.79 -3.03
C THR A 59 18.24 0.65 -3.45
N PHE A 60 17.25 0.96 -4.30
CA PHE A 60 16.24 0.02 -4.72
C PHE A 60 16.35 -0.30 -6.21
N ASP A 61 16.66 -1.55 -6.54
CA ASP A 61 16.91 -2.01 -7.91
C ASP A 61 15.66 -2.63 -8.59
N GLY A 62 14.57 -2.85 -7.85
CA GLY A 62 13.32 -3.41 -8.38
C GLY A 62 12.85 -4.65 -7.63
N ALA A 63 11.85 -5.32 -8.21
CA ALA A 63 11.37 -6.61 -7.71
C ALA A 63 12.04 -7.77 -8.47
N THR A 64 12.14 -8.92 -7.81
CA THR A 64 12.69 -10.14 -8.41
C THR A 64 11.76 -10.71 -9.48
N THR A 65 12.30 -11.53 -10.39
CA THR A 65 11.49 -12.26 -11.38
C THR A 65 10.41 -13.10 -10.71
N ALA A 66 10.76 -13.79 -9.61
CA ALA A 66 9.80 -14.61 -8.86
C ALA A 66 8.62 -13.79 -8.31
N HIS A 67 8.86 -12.56 -7.83
CA HIS A 67 7.79 -11.67 -7.40
C HIS A 67 6.82 -11.35 -8.54
N TRP A 68 7.34 -11.02 -9.71
CA TRP A 68 6.51 -10.72 -10.88
C TRP A 68 5.73 -11.95 -11.37
N GLU A 69 6.33 -13.15 -11.36
CA GLU A 69 5.66 -14.40 -11.71
C GLU A 69 4.52 -14.72 -10.72
N ASP A 70 4.72 -14.48 -9.44
CA ASP A 70 3.70 -14.65 -8.41
C ASP A 70 2.53 -13.66 -8.61
N LEU A 71 2.82 -12.40 -8.94
CA LEU A 71 1.79 -11.41 -9.26
C LEU A 71 1.05 -11.75 -10.57
N ASP A 72 1.72 -12.27 -11.59
CA ASP A 72 1.07 -12.75 -12.81
C ASP A 72 0.01 -13.82 -12.49
N ASN A 73 0.35 -14.75 -11.59
CA ASN A 73 -0.59 -15.77 -11.13
C ASN A 73 -1.74 -15.17 -10.31
N LEU A 74 -1.46 -14.21 -9.44
CA LEU A 74 -2.50 -13.52 -8.65
C LEU A 74 -3.51 -12.82 -9.57
N PHE A 75 -3.05 -11.99 -10.51
CA PHE A 75 -3.93 -11.24 -11.41
C PHE A 75 -4.65 -12.17 -12.41
N TYR A 76 -4.01 -13.26 -12.85
CA TYR A 76 -4.70 -14.30 -13.63
C TYR A 76 -5.89 -14.88 -12.86
N LEU A 77 -5.71 -15.24 -11.58
CA LEU A 77 -6.79 -15.77 -10.76
C LEU A 77 -7.86 -14.69 -10.46
N ALA A 78 -7.45 -13.44 -10.25
CA ALA A 78 -8.36 -12.32 -10.06
C ALA A 78 -9.33 -12.16 -11.24
N GLU A 79 -8.84 -12.25 -12.47
CA GLU A 79 -9.65 -12.22 -13.69
C GLU A 79 -10.56 -13.45 -13.82
N GLN A 80 -10.03 -14.66 -13.55
CA GLN A 80 -10.81 -15.90 -13.64
C GLN A 80 -11.99 -15.92 -12.68
N TYR A 81 -11.83 -15.38 -11.46
CA TYR A 81 -12.85 -15.41 -10.41
C TYR A 81 -13.56 -14.06 -10.22
N GLN A 82 -13.24 -13.07 -11.04
CA GLN A 82 -13.85 -11.74 -10.98
C GLN A 82 -13.70 -11.08 -9.61
N ILE A 83 -12.51 -11.13 -9.05
CA ILE A 83 -12.15 -10.53 -7.77
C ILE A 83 -11.32 -9.27 -8.02
N TYR A 84 -11.83 -8.10 -7.64
CA TYR A 84 -11.10 -6.84 -7.70
C TYR A 84 -10.00 -6.81 -6.64
N ILE A 85 -8.78 -6.51 -7.05
CA ILE A 85 -7.60 -6.48 -6.17
C ILE A 85 -7.30 -5.05 -5.73
N MET A 86 -7.26 -4.83 -4.41
CA MET A 86 -6.54 -3.74 -3.78
C MET A 86 -5.17 -4.27 -3.36
N ALA A 87 -4.12 -3.81 -4.03
CA ALA A 87 -2.75 -4.27 -3.75
C ALA A 87 -2.07 -3.36 -2.73
N THR A 88 -1.75 -3.88 -1.55
CA THR A 88 -0.97 -3.17 -0.53
C THR A 88 0.52 -3.37 -0.79
N VAL A 89 1.24 -2.26 -1.02
CA VAL A 89 2.64 -2.27 -1.49
C VAL A 89 3.68 -2.01 -0.42
N GLN A 90 3.29 -1.48 0.72
CA GLN A 90 4.15 -1.34 1.92
C GLN A 90 3.34 -1.57 3.19
N SER A 91 4.04 -1.78 4.29
CA SER A 91 3.48 -1.83 5.63
C SER A 91 4.44 -1.16 6.61
N PHE A 92 3.93 -0.72 7.75
CA PHE A 92 4.80 -0.33 8.86
C PHE A 92 5.79 -1.44 9.26
N ASP A 93 5.49 -2.70 8.89
CA ASP A 93 6.38 -3.84 9.15
C ASP A 93 7.71 -3.75 8.40
N ASN A 94 7.78 -3.06 7.25
CA ASN A 94 9.04 -2.79 6.56
C ASN A 94 10.03 -2.03 7.45
N PHE A 95 9.53 -1.20 8.36
CA PHE A 95 10.30 -0.25 9.17
C PHE A 95 10.59 -0.74 10.58
N LYS A 96 10.02 -1.88 11.02
CA LYS A 96 10.25 -2.44 12.36
C LYS A 96 11.66 -2.95 12.54
N ASP A 97 12.25 -2.70 13.72
CA ASP A 97 13.59 -3.15 14.10
C ASP A 97 13.81 -4.67 13.98
N GLN A 98 12.72 -5.47 14.01
CA GLN A 98 12.77 -6.91 13.83
C GLN A 98 12.87 -7.34 12.36
N ASN A 99 12.59 -6.44 11.42
CA ASN A 99 12.73 -6.73 10.01
C ASN A 99 14.20 -6.74 9.60
N GLN A 100 14.61 -7.71 8.78
CA GLN A 100 16.01 -7.83 8.34
C GLN A 100 16.51 -6.57 7.61
N ASN A 101 15.68 -5.95 6.79
CA ASN A 101 16.03 -4.81 5.93
C ASN A 101 15.48 -3.46 6.43
N TYR A 102 15.07 -3.36 7.70
CA TYR A 102 14.40 -2.17 8.21
C TYR A 102 15.18 -0.86 8.00
N GLN A 103 16.50 -0.90 8.20
CA GLN A 103 17.35 0.28 8.01
C GLN A 103 17.39 0.74 6.55
N ALA A 104 17.42 -0.19 5.62
CA ALA A 104 17.37 0.09 4.19
C ALA A 104 16.03 0.75 3.82
N TRP A 105 14.91 0.24 4.31
CA TRP A 105 13.59 0.83 4.09
C TRP A 105 13.45 2.21 4.72
N ARG A 106 13.97 2.42 5.94
CA ARG A 106 14.00 3.75 6.58
C ARG A 106 14.83 4.73 5.76
N THR A 107 16.01 4.31 5.29
CA THR A 107 16.87 5.15 4.45
C THR A 107 16.21 5.48 3.12
N LEU A 108 15.56 4.50 2.48
CA LEU A 108 14.85 4.68 1.21
C LEU A 108 13.78 5.78 1.35
N ILE A 109 12.97 5.73 2.39
CA ILE A 109 11.87 6.68 2.59
C ILE A 109 12.39 8.09 2.97
N GLN A 110 13.49 8.18 3.70
CA GLN A 110 14.08 9.45 4.13
C GLN A 110 14.90 10.16 3.04
N ASP A 111 15.27 9.46 1.99
CA ASP A 111 16.05 9.97 0.87
C ASP A 111 15.16 10.12 -0.37
N SER A 112 14.98 11.36 -0.83
CA SER A 112 14.11 11.69 -1.96
C SER A 112 14.48 10.94 -3.25
N ASP A 113 15.78 10.81 -3.55
CA ASP A 113 16.24 10.14 -4.76
C ASP A 113 16.01 8.63 -4.69
N LYS A 114 16.16 8.03 -3.51
CA LYS A 114 15.88 6.60 -3.28
C LYS A 114 14.39 6.30 -3.29
N THR A 115 13.57 7.20 -2.77
CA THR A 115 12.10 7.13 -2.94
C THR A 115 11.73 7.15 -4.42
N ASP A 116 12.40 8.00 -5.21
CA ASP A 116 12.21 8.02 -6.67
C ASP A 116 12.59 6.68 -7.32
N MET A 117 13.67 6.04 -6.86
CA MET A 117 14.04 4.71 -7.37
C MET A 117 12.98 3.66 -7.06
N PHE A 118 12.36 3.70 -5.88
CA PHE A 118 11.26 2.79 -5.56
C PHE A 118 10.03 3.04 -6.44
N VAL A 119 9.68 4.29 -6.66
CA VAL A 119 8.57 4.65 -7.56
C VAL A 119 8.86 4.20 -8.99
N ASP A 120 10.04 4.52 -9.53
CA ASP A 120 10.41 4.22 -10.92
C ASP A 120 10.61 2.72 -11.17
N ASN A 121 11.21 1.99 -10.22
CA ASN A 121 11.61 0.60 -10.40
C ASN A 121 10.58 -0.41 -9.87
N TYR A 122 9.54 0.05 -9.17
CA TYR A 122 8.48 -0.84 -8.67
C TYR A 122 7.06 -0.32 -8.93
N ILE A 123 6.72 0.88 -8.44
CA ILE A 123 5.34 1.40 -8.55
C ILE A 123 4.91 1.57 -10.00
N VAL A 124 5.73 2.22 -10.82
CA VAL A 124 5.44 2.43 -12.25
C VAL A 124 5.37 1.09 -13.00
N PRO A 125 6.36 0.17 -12.89
CA PRO A 125 6.24 -1.16 -13.49
C PRO A 125 5.01 -1.95 -13.06
N LEU A 126 4.61 -1.88 -11.78
CA LEU A 126 3.41 -2.55 -11.28
C LEU A 126 2.15 -2.12 -12.04
N VAL A 127 1.91 -0.81 -12.11
CA VAL A 127 0.71 -0.29 -12.77
C VAL A 127 0.78 -0.38 -14.30
N GLN A 128 1.96 -0.30 -14.89
CA GLN A 128 2.14 -0.52 -16.33
C GLN A 128 1.87 -1.99 -16.72
N ARG A 129 2.22 -2.95 -15.86
CA ARG A 129 2.03 -4.37 -16.12
C ARG A 129 0.58 -4.80 -15.93
N TYR A 130 -0.08 -4.36 -14.86
CA TYR A 130 -1.40 -4.85 -14.47
C TYR A 130 -2.51 -3.81 -14.59
N GLY A 131 -2.20 -2.54 -14.78
CA GLY A 131 -3.19 -1.45 -14.76
C GLY A 131 -4.20 -1.46 -15.92
N LYS A 132 -4.06 -2.40 -16.88
CA LYS A 132 -5.05 -2.65 -17.92
C LYS A 132 -6.05 -3.75 -17.56
N SER A 133 -5.82 -4.46 -16.47
CA SER A 133 -6.78 -5.44 -15.97
C SER A 133 -7.95 -4.72 -15.29
N ASP A 134 -9.16 -5.06 -15.69
CA ASP A 134 -10.38 -4.54 -15.04
C ASP A 134 -10.47 -4.91 -13.56
N TYR A 135 -9.67 -5.90 -13.12
CA TYR A 135 -9.65 -6.41 -11.74
C TYR A 135 -8.50 -5.85 -10.90
N PHE A 136 -7.64 -4.98 -11.42
CA PHE A 136 -6.73 -4.19 -10.61
C PHE A 136 -7.41 -2.89 -10.20
N TRP A 137 -8.11 -2.92 -9.08
CA TRP A 137 -8.94 -1.81 -8.63
C TRP A 137 -8.12 -0.66 -8.06
N SER A 138 -7.22 -0.96 -7.10
CA SER A 138 -6.49 0.10 -6.41
C SER A 138 -5.15 -0.35 -5.85
N VAL A 139 -4.26 0.63 -5.66
CA VAL A 139 -3.04 0.49 -4.86
C VAL A 139 -3.28 1.12 -3.49
N ASP A 140 -3.04 0.34 -2.43
CA ASP A 140 -2.90 0.83 -1.07
C ASP A 140 -1.41 1.02 -0.79
N LEU A 141 -0.97 2.28 -0.73
CA LEU A 141 0.44 2.63 -0.70
C LEU A 141 1.16 2.18 0.58
N CYS A 142 0.43 2.09 1.70
CA CYS A 142 1.01 1.60 2.95
C CYS A 142 -0.05 1.16 3.94
N ASN A 143 0.16 -0.02 4.54
CA ASN A 143 -0.63 -0.47 5.67
C ASN A 143 -0.18 0.22 6.96
N GLU A 144 -1.08 0.96 7.58
CA GLU A 144 -0.95 1.59 8.90
C GLU A 144 0.34 2.41 9.10
N PRO A 145 0.62 3.38 8.21
CA PRO A 145 1.84 4.20 8.28
C PRO A 145 1.94 5.08 9.53
N ASP A 146 0.83 5.32 10.21
CA ASP A 146 0.78 6.01 11.49
C ASP A 146 1.70 5.35 12.55
N TRP A 147 1.86 4.01 12.50
CA TRP A 147 2.83 3.31 13.34
C TRP A 147 4.28 3.69 13.03
N ILE A 148 4.61 4.04 11.77
CA ILE A 148 5.96 4.48 11.38
C ILE A 148 6.30 5.81 12.07
N VAL A 149 5.30 6.69 12.23
CA VAL A 149 5.46 8.00 12.86
C VAL A 149 5.43 7.93 14.39
N GLU A 150 4.60 7.05 14.96
CA GLU A 150 4.31 7.06 16.39
C GLU A 150 5.06 5.97 17.19
N ASN A 151 5.46 4.87 16.56
CA ASN A 151 6.08 3.75 17.25
C ASN A 151 7.61 3.79 17.17
N GLU A 152 8.27 3.63 18.32
CA GLU A 152 9.73 3.60 18.42
C GLU A 152 10.35 2.43 17.65
N GLU A 153 9.70 1.28 17.66
CA GLU A 153 10.15 0.08 16.90
C GLU A 153 10.19 0.34 15.39
N CYS A 154 9.41 1.29 14.88
CA CYS A 154 9.40 1.71 13.47
C CYS A 154 10.29 2.91 13.20
N GLY A 155 10.94 3.48 14.21
CA GLY A 155 11.91 4.57 14.12
C GLY A 155 11.35 5.97 14.29
N LYS A 156 10.03 6.14 14.48
CA LYS A 156 9.36 7.45 14.60
C LYS A 156 9.80 8.42 13.51
N LEU A 157 9.66 8.02 12.26
CA LEU A 157 10.04 8.84 11.12
C LEU A 157 9.14 10.07 11.02
N ASP A 158 9.71 11.16 10.52
CA ASP A 158 8.93 12.37 10.25
C ASP A 158 7.87 12.09 9.16
N TRP A 159 6.65 12.56 9.40
CA TRP A 159 5.53 12.44 8.47
C TRP A 159 5.85 12.96 7.07
N LEU A 160 6.65 14.02 6.98
CA LEU A 160 7.07 14.63 5.73
C LEU A 160 7.66 13.61 4.73
N TYR A 161 8.42 12.62 5.21
CA TYR A 161 9.01 11.59 4.32
C TYR A 161 7.95 10.67 3.72
N LEU A 162 6.97 10.28 4.53
CA LEU A 162 5.85 9.45 4.08
C LEU A 162 4.96 10.23 3.12
N GLU A 163 4.67 11.47 3.44
CA GLU A 163 3.88 12.37 2.60
C GLU A 163 4.52 12.59 1.22
N GLN A 164 5.83 12.79 1.17
CA GLN A 164 6.60 12.86 -0.08
C GLN A 164 6.51 11.56 -0.88
N TYR A 165 6.62 10.41 -0.24
CA TYR A 165 6.46 9.13 -0.89
C TYR A 165 5.05 8.96 -1.48
N TYR A 166 4.02 9.25 -0.69
CA TYR A 166 2.63 9.11 -1.17
C TYR A 166 2.34 10.04 -2.34
N ALA A 167 2.80 11.28 -2.26
CA ALA A 167 2.63 12.25 -3.33
C ALA A 167 3.30 11.81 -4.63
N LYS A 168 4.56 11.33 -4.56
CA LYS A 168 5.30 10.80 -5.72
C LYS A 168 4.64 9.57 -6.31
N ALA A 169 4.29 8.60 -5.46
CA ALA A 169 3.68 7.35 -5.88
C ALA A 169 2.29 7.59 -6.51
N ALA A 170 1.44 8.40 -5.88
CA ALA A 170 0.12 8.74 -6.42
C ALA A 170 0.24 9.43 -7.78
N ALA A 171 1.08 10.46 -7.90
CA ALA A 171 1.30 11.15 -9.16
C ALA A 171 1.83 10.21 -10.26
N ALA A 172 2.74 9.30 -9.93
CA ALA A 172 3.26 8.32 -10.87
C ALA A 172 2.21 7.29 -11.31
N ILE A 173 1.36 6.80 -10.39
CA ILE A 173 0.27 5.88 -10.71
C ILE A 173 -0.72 6.53 -11.66
N HIS A 174 -1.22 7.72 -11.33
CA HIS A 174 -2.19 8.45 -12.14
C HIS A 174 -1.63 8.88 -13.52
N ALA A 175 -0.33 9.13 -13.62
CA ALA A 175 0.31 9.40 -14.90
C ALA A 175 0.44 8.17 -15.81
N ASN A 176 0.35 6.95 -15.28
CA ASN A 176 0.63 5.70 -15.99
C ASN A 176 -0.57 4.75 -16.10
N SER A 177 -1.66 4.98 -15.35
CA SER A 177 -2.82 4.08 -15.31
C SER A 177 -4.07 4.77 -14.76
N ASP A 178 -5.21 4.07 -14.87
CA ASP A 178 -6.48 4.45 -14.23
C ASP A 178 -6.70 3.72 -12.89
N VAL A 179 -5.67 3.09 -12.34
CA VAL A 179 -5.73 2.39 -11.04
C VAL A 179 -5.84 3.41 -9.92
N LEU A 180 -6.81 3.22 -9.04
CA LEU A 180 -7.08 4.13 -7.93
C LEU A 180 -6.00 4.03 -6.83
N VAL A 181 -5.82 5.11 -6.08
CA VAL A 181 -4.81 5.23 -5.03
C VAL A 181 -5.46 5.49 -3.68
N THR A 182 -4.98 4.79 -2.66
CA THR A 182 -5.33 5.02 -1.26
C THR A 182 -4.14 4.78 -0.34
N VAL A 183 -4.31 5.11 0.94
CA VAL A 183 -3.39 4.76 2.02
C VAL A 183 -4.20 4.18 3.18
N GLY A 184 -3.86 2.97 3.62
CA GLY A 184 -4.56 2.25 4.69
C GLY A 184 -4.15 2.73 6.07
N MET A 185 -4.81 3.78 6.58
CA MET A 185 -4.53 4.37 7.90
C MET A 185 -5.06 3.53 9.05
N GLY A 186 -4.20 3.26 10.04
CA GLY A 186 -4.60 2.61 11.28
C GLY A 186 -5.40 3.53 12.21
N MET A 187 -5.25 4.84 12.08
CA MET A 187 -5.95 5.84 12.90
C MET A 187 -6.70 6.84 12.03
N ILE A 188 -7.97 7.04 12.32
CA ILE A 188 -8.85 7.95 11.58
C ILE A 188 -8.36 9.42 11.57
N LYS A 189 -7.61 9.84 12.58
CA LYS A 189 -7.09 11.21 12.69
C LYS A 189 -6.23 11.63 11.48
N TYR A 190 -5.55 10.70 10.83
CA TYR A 190 -4.73 10.98 9.64
C TYR A 190 -5.57 11.12 8.35
N ASN A 191 -6.86 10.84 8.42
CA ASN A 191 -7.81 10.97 7.31
C ASN A 191 -8.87 12.06 7.56
N SER A 192 -8.69 12.90 8.59
CA SER A 192 -9.71 13.88 8.99
C SER A 192 -9.24 15.31 8.79
N ASP A 193 -9.99 16.09 8.03
CA ASP A 193 -9.76 17.54 7.85
C ASP A 193 -9.94 18.36 9.13
N SER A 194 -10.64 17.81 10.13
CA SER A 194 -10.80 18.43 11.42
C SER A 194 -9.55 18.30 12.33
N GLN A 195 -8.65 17.40 11.98
CA GLN A 195 -7.40 17.21 12.72
C GLN A 195 -6.33 18.20 12.24
N GLN A 196 -5.57 18.74 13.19
CA GLN A 196 -4.39 19.54 12.89
C GLN A 196 -3.14 18.65 12.90
N GLY A 197 -2.22 18.91 12.00
CA GLY A 197 -0.96 18.19 11.89
C GLY A 197 -0.96 17.17 10.74
N ASN A 198 -0.29 16.06 10.95
CA ASN A 198 -0.04 15.06 9.93
C ASN A 198 -1.35 14.43 9.45
N LYS A 199 -1.67 14.59 8.16
CA LYS A 199 -2.85 13.99 7.52
C LYS A 199 -2.62 13.82 6.03
N ILE A 200 -3.48 13.03 5.39
CA ILE A 200 -3.52 12.93 3.93
C ILE A 200 -4.62 13.84 3.42
N SER A 201 -4.23 14.81 2.58
CA SER A 201 -5.13 15.61 1.77
C SER A 201 -4.47 15.94 0.44
N ASP A 202 -5.26 16.17 -0.60
CA ASP A 202 -4.75 16.50 -1.93
C ASP A 202 -3.87 17.75 -1.91
N SER A 203 -4.26 18.78 -1.14
CA SER A 203 -3.50 20.03 -1.04
C SER A 203 -2.12 19.82 -0.41
N GLU A 204 -2.00 18.95 0.58
CA GLU A 204 -0.72 18.64 1.23
C GLU A 204 0.16 17.81 0.29
N LEU A 205 -0.38 16.75 -0.32
CA LEU A 205 0.34 15.93 -1.30
C LEU A 205 0.85 16.76 -2.48
N GLN A 206 0.05 17.68 -3.02
CA GLN A 206 0.46 18.57 -4.10
C GLN A 206 1.52 19.59 -3.67
N THR A 207 1.47 20.04 -2.42
CA THR A 207 2.40 21.05 -1.87
C THR A 207 3.78 20.44 -1.57
N VAL A 208 3.82 19.19 -1.10
CA VAL A 208 5.07 18.54 -0.69
C VAL A 208 5.96 18.18 -1.87
N LEU A 209 5.40 18.03 -3.08
CA LEU A 209 6.18 17.75 -4.28
C LEU A 209 7.01 18.96 -4.71
N SER A 210 8.30 18.71 -4.94
CA SER A 210 9.26 19.69 -5.47
C SER A 210 9.78 19.25 -6.83
N GLY A 211 10.24 20.22 -7.64
CA GLY A 211 10.77 19.95 -9.00
C GLY A 211 9.68 19.62 -10.01
N ASP A 212 10.12 19.15 -11.20
CA ASP A 212 9.26 18.95 -12.39
C ASP A 212 9.12 17.47 -12.78
N LYS A 213 9.64 16.53 -11.96
CA LYS A 213 9.58 15.10 -12.26
C LYS A 213 8.16 14.55 -12.21
N TYR A 214 7.35 15.02 -11.27
CA TYR A 214 5.98 14.58 -11.05
C TYR A 214 5.00 15.71 -11.32
N ASP A 215 3.90 15.42 -12.01
CA ASP A 215 2.80 16.37 -12.14
C ASP A 215 2.05 16.49 -10.81
N LYS A 216 2.16 17.66 -10.17
CA LYS A 216 1.54 17.93 -8.87
C LYS A 216 0.03 17.76 -8.88
N SER A 217 -0.63 18.03 -10.00
CA SER A 217 -2.08 17.89 -10.11
C SER A 217 -2.57 16.45 -10.03
N LEU A 218 -1.66 15.49 -10.20
CA LEU A 218 -1.90 14.06 -10.09
C LEU A 218 -1.56 13.49 -8.70
N ALA A 219 -1.04 14.31 -7.78
CA ALA A 219 -0.74 13.90 -6.41
C ALA A 219 -1.99 14.02 -5.52
N TYR A 220 -2.83 12.99 -5.54
CA TYR A 220 -4.03 12.88 -4.71
C TYR A 220 -4.35 11.43 -4.39
N VAL A 221 -5.23 11.19 -3.42
CA VAL A 221 -5.82 9.88 -3.15
C VAL A 221 -7.27 9.87 -3.62
N ASP A 222 -7.70 8.75 -4.22
CA ASP A 222 -9.05 8.63 -4.78
C ASP A 222 -10.11 8.39 -3.72
N PHE A 223 -9.69 7.75 -2.61
CA PHE A 223 -10.57 7.47 -1.48
C PHE A 223 -9.75 7.25 -0.21
N TYR A 224 -10.40 7.43 0.93
CA TYR A 224 -9.79 7.12 2.23
C TYR A 224 -10.06 5.67 2.63
N SER A 225 -9.02 4.98 3.11
CA SER A 225 -9.08 3.63 3.66
C SER A 225 -8.67 3.67 5.12
N THR A 226 -9.67 3.80 6.01
CA THR A 226 -9.44 3.83 7.46
C THR A 226 -9.65 2.44 8.05
N HIS A 227 -8.69 2.00 8.87
CA HIS A 227 -8.85 0.78 9.64
C HIS A 227 -9.60 1.06 10.93
N TRP A 228 -10.55 0.19 11.26
CA TRP A 228 -11.37 0.33 12.45
C TRP A 228 -11.43 -0.99 13.22
N TYR A 229 -10.97 -0.94 14.47
CA TYR A 229 -10.99 -2.09 15.36
C TYR A 229 -11.63 -1.71 16.70
N THR A 230 -12.41 -2.61 17.29
CA THR A 230 -13.11 -2.36 18.57
C THR A 230 -12.16 -2.02 19.72
N TRP A 231 -10.94 -2.54 19.73
CA TRP A 231 -9.93 -2.24 20.74
C TRP A 231 -9.41 -0.79 20.66
N MET A 232 -9.47 -0.16 19.49
CA MET A 232 -9.07 1.24 19.29
C MET A 232 -9.93 2.21 20.11
N GLN A 233 -11.17 1.88 20.35
CA GLN A 233 -12.06 2.71 21.16
C GLN A 233 -11.54 2.90 22.58
N GLY A 234 -11.06 1.81 23.20
CA GLY A 234 -10.49 1.85 24.55
C GLY A 234 -9.18 2.66 24.63
N MET A 235 -8.39 2.64 23.56
CA MET A 235 -7.09 3.34 23.51
C MET A 235 -7.23 4.83 23.23
N TRP A 236 -8.18 5.23 22.35
CA TRP A 236 -8.25 6.61 21.85
C TRP A 236 -9.55 7.32 22.21
N GLY A 237 -10.41 6.68 22.99
CA GLY A 237 -11.63 7.30 23.51
C GLY A 237 -12.72 7.55 22.47
N TYR A 238 -12.64 6.93 21.31
CA TYR A 238 -13.70 7.03 20.29
C TYR A 238 -14.90 6.18 20.72
N PRO A 239 -16.10 6.77 20.88
CA PRO A 239 -17.29 5.99 21.21
C PRO A 239 -17.70 5.08 20.05
N PHE A 240 -18.21 3.89 20.36
CA PHE A 240 -18.64 2.90 19.37
C PHE A 240 -19.80 3.38 18.48
N SER A 241 -20.50 4.41 18.94
CA SER A 241 -21.59 5.04 18.21
C SER A 241 -21.12 5.99 17.10
N GLU A 242 -19.83 6.34 17.07
CA GLU A 242 -19.28 7.18 16.03
C GLU A 242 -18.69 6.27 14.94
N SER A 243 -19.37 6.23 13.80
CA SER A 243 -18.86 5.57 12.60
C SER A 243 -17.66 6.37 12.06
N PRO A 244 -16.63 5.70 11.51
CA PRO A 244 -15.58 6.39 10.77
C PRO A 244 -16.08 7.16 9.55
N THR A 245 -17.35 6.98 9.20
CA THR A 245 -18.01 7.62 8.04
C THR A 245 -18.91 8.80 8.42
N ASP A 246 -18.99 9.15 9.71
CA ASP A 246 -19.85 10.24 10.20
C ASP A 246 -19.05 11.56 10.28
#